data_8747980bf4757b734551f28ce9dd0e06
#
_entry.id   8747980bf4757b734551f28ce9dd0e06
#
_cell.length_a   1.000
_cell.length_b   1.000
_cell.length_c   1.000
_cell.angle_alpha   90.00
_cell.angle_beta   90.00
_cell.angle_gamma   90.00
#
_symmetry.space_group_name_H-M   'P 1'
#
loop_
_entity.id
_entity.type
_entity.pdbx_description
1 polymer ?
#
loop_
_entity_poly.entity_id
_entity_poly.type
_entity_poly.pdbx_seq_one_letter_code
_entity_poly.pdbx_strand_id
1 'polypeptide(L)'
;TLLKLLLREELPSEGKVTVLGKDVARLHRHQVPYLRRQMGIIFQDFRLIPTMTVYENIAFAMHVTNVKRREISDRVEYMLELVHLEDKANVYPEFLSGGEQQRVAVARALAHAPKLVIADEPTGNIDPELSLEMMELLERVSEMGITVLVVTHEHELVHRFHQRVVTLKEGRIISDVPADKKEVLV
;
A
#
# COMPACT_ATOMS: atom_id res chain seq x y z
N THR A 1 9.60 5.09 12.20
CA THR A 1 10.30 6.35 11.81
C THR A 1 10.48 6.44 10.28
N LEU A 2 11.00 5.39 9.60
CA LEU A 2 11.26 5.44 8.15
C LEU A 2 10.00 5.86 7.36
N LEU A 3 8.86 5.22 7.59
CA LEU A 3 7.60 5.55 6.91
C LEU A 3 7.17 6.99 7.13
N LYS A 4 7.32 7.52 8.35
CA LYS A 4 7.00 8.92 8.65
C LYS A 4 7.86 9.91 7.85
N LEU A 5 9.12 9.58 7.59
CA LEU A 5 9.99 10.37 6.71
C LEU A 5 9.52 10.28 5.25
N LEU A 6 9.21 9.08 4.75
CA LEU A 6 8.73 8.90 3.37
C LEU A 6 7.40 9.63 3.13
N LEU A 7 6.51 9.61 4.11
CA LEU A 7 5.21 10.30 4.08
C LEU A 7 5.30 11.79 4.39
N ARG A 8 6.51 12.31 4.73
CA ARG A 8 6.71 13.70 5.15
C ARG A 8 5.86 14.06 6.39
N GLU A 9 5.65 13.12 7.29
CA GLU A 9 5.08 13.37 8.63
C GLU A 9 6.16 13.92 9.56
N GLU A 10 7.39 13.46 9.39
CA GLU A 10 8.60 13.96 10.04
C GLU A 10 9.63 14.43 9.01
N LEU A 11 10.56 15.25 9.45
CA LEU A 11 11.69 15.73 8.65
C LEU A 11 12.97 15.00 9.09
N PRO A 12 13.89 14.71 8.15
CA PRO A 12 15.21 14.24 8.55
C PRO A 12 15.96 15.33 9.33
N SER A 13 16.61 14.93 10.43
CA SER A 13 17.48 15.85 11.21
C SER A 13 18.72 16.20 10.41
N GLU A 14 19.26 15.24 9.66
CA GLU A 14 20.42 15.40 8.79
C GLU A 14 20.21 14.58 7.51
N GLY A 15 21.00 14.89 6.48
CA GLY A 15 20.97 14.19 5.22
C GLY A 15 19.77 14.55 4.34
N LYS A 16 19.40 13.66 3.42
CA LYS A 16 18.40 13.88 2.41
C LYS A 16 17.52 12.65 2.21
N VAL A 17 16.20 12.86 2.14
CA VAL A 17 15.22 11.82 1.78
C VAL A 17 14.56 12.23 0.47
N THR A 18 14.65 11.36 -0.55
CA THR A 18 14.04 11.58 -1.86
C THR A 18 12.97 10.54 -2.12
N VAL A 19 11.76 11.00 -2.43
CA VAL A 19 10.61 10.15 -2.74
C VAL A 19 10.01 10.59 -4.07
N LEU A 20 9.85 9.65 -5.01
CA LEU A 20 9.37 9.92 -6.37
C LEU A 20 10.11 11.10 -7.03
N GLY A 21 11.43 11.16 -6.86
CA GLY A 21 12.31 12.21 -7.38
C GLY A 21 12.25 13.55 -6.65
N LYS A 22 11.44 13.67 -5.58
CA LYS A 22 11.30 14.92 -4.82
C LYS A 22 12.02 14.83 -3.47
N ASP A 23 12.82 15.83 -3.13
CA ASP A 23 13.42 15.98 -1.81
C ASP A 23 12.32 16.37 -0.81
N VAL A 24 11.98 15.46 0.11
CA VAL A 24 10.86 15.65 1.03
C VAL A 24 11.10 16.78 2.03
N ALA A 25 12.38 17.06 2.37
CA ALA A 25 12.73 18.15 3.29
C ALA A 25 12.47 19.53 2.67
N ARG A 26 12.64 19.65 1.35
CA ARG A 26 12.47 20.92 0.61
C ARG A 26 11.03 21.21 0.18
N LEU A 27 10.10 20.25 0.35
CA LEU A 27 8.71 20.48 0.00
C LEU A 27 8.05 21.47 0.95
N HIS A 28 7.41 22.50 0.40
CA HIS A 28 6.52 23.35 1.17
C HIS A 28 5.27 22.58 1.64
N ARG A 29 4.65 23.02 2.74
CA ARG A 29 3.49 22.34 3.34
C ARG A 29 2.36 22.10 2.34
N HIS A 30 2.08 23.05 1.45
CA HIS A 30 1.04 22.91 0.42
C HIS A 30 1.38 21.90 -0.69
N GLN A 31 2.65 21.51 -0.86
CA GLN A 31 3.10 20.53 -1.84
C GLN A 31 3.02 19.08 -1.32
N VAL A 32 3.01 18.88 -0.01
CA VAL A 32 2.95 17.55 0.62
C VAL A 32 1.72 16.75 0.19
N PRO A 33 0.48 17.32 0.14
CA PRO A 33 -0.68 16.59 -0.36
C PRO A 33 -0.51 16.09 -1.80
N TYR A 34 0.16 16.83 -2.67
CA TYR A 34 0.41 16.40 -4.05
C TYR A 34 1.43 15.27 -4.15
N LEU A 35 2.38 15.17 -3.21
CA LEU A 35 3.25 14.00 -3.10
C LEU A 35 2.45 12.79 -2.64
N ARG A 36 1.69 12.94 -1.53
CA ARG A 36 0.89 11.84 -0.94
C ARG A 36 -0.17 11.29 -1.89
N ARG A 37 -0.76 12.13 -2.76
CA ARG A 37 -1.70 11.70 -3.80
C ARG A 37 -1.09 10.78 -4.86
N GLN A 38 0.23 10.65 -4.93
CA GLN A 38 0.92 9.72 -5.81
C GLN A 38 1.29 8.41 -5.10
N MET A 39 0.88 8.26 -3.83
CA MET A 39 1.16 7.10 -2.98
C MET A 39 -0.13 6.43 -2.54
N GLY A 40 -0.16 5.11 -2.53
CA GLY A 40 -1.14 4.30 -1.82
C GLY A 40 -0.56 3.87 -0.49
N ILE A 41 -1.34 3.93 0.59
CA ILE A 41 -0.89 3.53 1.91
C ILE A 41 -1.84 2.49 2.46
N ILE A 42 -1.27 1.36 2.85
CA ILE A 42 -1.95 0.25 3.50
C ILE A 42 -1.45 0.21 4.94
N PHE A 43 -2.34 0.35 5.90
CA PHE A 43 -2.01 0.38 7.33
C PHE A 43 -2.37 -0.95 7.97
N GLN A 44 -1.68 -1.32 9.03
CA GLN A 44 -1.94 -2.51 9.83
C GLN A 44 -3.35 -2.51 10.45
N ASP A 45 -3.89 -1.36 10.82
CA ASP A 45 -5.22 -1.15 11.40
C ASP A 45 -6.30 -0.81 10.35
N PHE A 46 -6.05 -1.12 9.08
CA PHE A 46 -6.89 -0.91 7.88
C PHE A 46 -7.29 0.55 7.64
N ARG A 47 -7.60 1.31 8.67
CA ARG A 47 -8.08 2.72 8.63
C ARG A 47 -9.22 2.94 7.65
N LEU A 48 -10.15 2.00 7.60
CA LEU A 48 -11.38 2.19 6.85
C LEU A 48 -12.26 3.22 7.55
N ILE A 49 -13.02 3.97 6.75
CA ILE A 49 -14.00 4.95 7.27
C ILE A 49 -15.25 4.14 7.65
N PRO A 50 -15.59 4.02 8.94
CA PRO A 50 -16.63 3.10 9.40
C PRO A 50 -18.03 3.49 8.96
N THR A 51 -18.26 4.77 8.65
CA THR A 51 -19.54 5.31 8.19
C THR A 51 -19.72 5.24 6.66
N MET A 52 -18.77 4.64 5.95
CA MET A 52 -18.78 4.45 4.50
C MET A 52 -18.80 2.96 4.16
N THR A 53 -19.55 2.60 3.13
CA THR A 53 -19.52 1.24 2.56
C THR A 53 -18.15 0.92 1.95
N VAL A 54 -17.94 -0.33 1.54
CA VAL A 54 -16.74 -0.75 0.81
C VAL A 54 -16.56 0.09 -0.45
N TYR A 55 -17.61 0.22 -1.26
CA TYR A 55 -17.62 1.06 -2.46
C TYR A 55 -17.17 2.49 -2.16
N GLU A 56 -17.79 3.11 -1.15
CA GLU A 56 -17.51 4.50 -0.77
C GLU A 56 -16.09 4.68 -0.22
N ASN A 57 -15.55 3.72 0.54
CA ASN A 57 -14.17 3.73 1.00
C ASN A 57 -13.18 3.76 -0.17
N ILE A 58 -13.41 2.94 -1.20
CA ILE A 58 -12.56 2.90 -2.40
C ILE A 58 -12.73 4.18 -3.21
N ALA A 59 -13.97 4.60 -3.46
CA ALA A 59 -14.28 5.81 -4.22
C ALA A 59 -13.72 7.08 -3.57
N PHE A 60 -13.67 7.14 -2.23
CA PHE A 60 -13.15 8.29 -1.49
C PHE A 60 -11.71 8.64 -1.87
N ALA A 61 -10.83 7.64 -2.04
CA ALA A 61 -9.45 7.87 -2.46
C ALA A 61 -9.37 8.56 -3.83
N MET A 62 -10.27 8.23 -4.74
CA MET A 62 -10.34 8.83 -6.07
C MET A 62 -10.91 10.26 -6.04
N HIS A 63 -11.90 10.52 -5.18
CA HIS A 63 -12.42 11.88 -4.99
C HIS A 63 -11.33 12.82 -4.45
N VAL A 64 -10.54 12.38 -3.47
CA VAL A 64 -9.44 13.17 -2.89
C VAL A 64 -8.32 13.44 -3.91
N THR A 65 -8.13 12.53 -4.87
CA THR A 65 -7.09 12.66 -5.91
C THR A 65 -7.58 13.31 -7.19
N ASN A 66 -8.83 13.80 -7.22
CA ASN A 66 -9.46 14.50 -8.35
C ASN A 66 -9.60 13.61 -9.61
N VAL A 67 -9.85 12.32 -9.46
CA VAL A 67 -10.25 11.45 -10.56
C VAL A 67 -11.62 11.92 -11.08
N LYS A 68 -11.80 11.89 -12.40
CA LYS A 68 -13.06 12.34 -13.00
C LYS A 68 -14.23 11.46 -12.55
N ARG A 69 -15.33 12.08 -12.14
CA ARG A 69 -16.48 11.39 -11.55
C ARG A 69 -17.02 10.24 -12.41
N ARG A 70 -16.97 10.36 -13.75
CA ARG A 70 -17.40 9.34 -14.70
C ARG A 70 -16.51 8.08 -14.70
N GLU A 71 -15.26 8.18 -14.21
CA GLU A 71 -14.28 7.09 -14.21
C GLU A 71 -14.27 6.33 -12.87
N ILE A 72 -14.99 6.86 -11.85
CA ILE A 72 -14.95 6.30 -10.50
C ILE A 72 -15.66 4.96 -10.43
N SER A 73 -16.86 4.83 -11.03
CA SER A 73 -17.65 3.60 -10.97
C SER A 73 -16.88 2.41 -11.55
N ASP A 74 -16.45 2.54 -12.80
CA ASP A 74 -15.73 1.49 -13.52
C ASP A 74 -14.44 1.11 -12.77
N ARG A 75 -13.77 2.11 -12.18
CA ARG A 75 -12.54 1.88 -11.43
C ARG A 75 -12.79 1.21 -10.08
N VAL A 76 -13.88 1.54 -9.38
CA VAL A 76 -14.25 0.84 -8.13
C VAL A 76 -14.62 -0.60 -8.43
N GLU A 77 -15.41 -0.85 -9.47
CA GLU A 77 -15.78 -2.21 -9.90
C GLU A 77 -14.52 -3.04 -10.19
N TYR A 78 -13.59 -2.50 -10.98
CA TYR A 78 -12.32 -3.15 -11.25
C TYR A 78 -11.49 -3.42 -9.96
N MET A 79 -11.51 -2.49 -9.00
CA MET A 79 -10.81 -2.70 -7.73
C MET A 79 -11.47 -3.80 -6.88
N LEU A 80 -12.81 -3.87 -6.89
CA LEU A 80 -13.55 -4.91 -6.19
C LEU A 80 -13.26 -6.31 -6.78
N GLU A 81 -13.23 -6.43 -8.10
CA GLU A 81 -12.82 -7.65 -8.80
C GLU A 81 -11.38 -8.06 -8.43
N LEU A 82 -10.45 -7.11 -8.43
CA LEU A 82 -9.04 -7.36 -8.11
C LEU A 82 -8.84 -7.98 -6.72
N VAL A 83 -9.71 -7.61 -5.76
CA VAL A 83 -9.63 -8.06 -4.38
C VAL A 83 -10.71 -9.09 -4.01
N HIS A 84 -11.50 -9.56 -4.98
CA HIS A 84 -12.58 -10.54 -4.82
C HIS A 84 -13.62 -10.15 -3.75
N LEU A 85 -14.17 -8.94 -3.86
CA LEU A 85 -15.17 -8.37 -2.96
C LEU A 85 -16.35 -7.71 -3.70
N GLU A 86 -16.70 -8.20 -4.90
CA GLU A 86 -17.75 -7.65 -5.76
C GLU A 86 -19.12 -7.67 -5.05
N ASP A 87 -19.40 -8.75 -4.32
CA ASP A 87 -20.63 -8.95 -3.56
C ASP A 87 -20.71 -8.11 -2.27
N LYS A 88 -19.61 -7.50 -1.87
CA LYS A 88 -19.49 -6.71 -0.63
C LYS A 88 -19.51 -5.20 -0.85
N ALA A 89 -19.73 -4.72 -2.06
CA ALA A 89 -19.65 -3.29 -2.41
C ALA A 89 -20.49 -2.38 -1.47
N ASN A 90 -21.66 -2.84 -1.06
CA ASN A 90 -22.60 -2.07 -0.22
C ASN A 90 -22.51 -2.42 1.27
N VAL A 91 -21.52 -3.23 1.69
CA VAL A 91 -21.32 -3.64 3.08
C VAL A 91 -20.49 -2.60 3.82
N TYR A 92 -20.78 -2.36 5.08
CA TYR A 92 -19.98 -1.50 5.96
C TYR A 92 -18.81 -2.28 6.58
N PRO A 93 -17.68 -1.60 6.92
CA PRO A 93 -16.49 -2.25 7.47
C PRO A 93 -16.74 -3.14 8.70
N GLU A 94 -17.67 -2.78 9.57
CA GLU A 94 -18.00 -3.54 10.79
C GLU A 94 -18.55 -4.96 10.51
N PHE A 95 -19.08 -5.20 9.30
CA PHE A 95 -19.62 -6.50 8.88
C PHE A 95 -18.61 -7.32 8.07
N LEU A 96 -17.36 -6.86 7.95
CA LEU A 96 -16.30 -7.54 7.23
C LEU A 96 -15.34 -8.25 8.20
N SER A 97 -14.84 -9.42 7.78
CA SER A 97 -13.70 -10.06 8.44
C SER A 97 -12.43 -9.21 8.36
N GLY A 98 -11.43 -9.47 9.19
CA GLY A 98 -10.15 -8.75 9.15
C GLY A 98 -9.46 -8.84 7.79
N GLY A 99 -9.46 -10.03 7.15
CA GLY A 99 -8.91 -10.21 5.82
C GLY A 99 -9.67 -9.44 4.73
N GLU A 100 -11.03 -9.38 4.82
CA GLU A 100 -11.84 -8.56 3.90
C GLU A 100 -11.55 -7.07 4.09
N GLN A 101 -11.46 -6.59 5.34
CA GLN A 101 -11.09 -5.20 5.62
C GLN A 101 -9.72 -4.85 5.05
N GLN A 102 -8.75 -5.74 5.16
CA GLN A 102 -7.41 -5.55 4.58
C GLN A 102 -7.47 -5.50 3.06
N ARG A 103 -8.22 -6.37 2.40
CA ARG A 103 -8.45 -6.32 0.96
C ARG A 103 -9.09 -5.00 0.52
N VAL A 104 -10.07 -4.48 1.25
CA VAL A 104 -10.63 -3.14 1.00
C VAL A 104 -9.58 -2.05 1.14
N ALA A 105 -8.70 -2.12 2.15
CA ALA A 105 -7.62 -1.16 2.35
C ALA A 105 -6.63 -1.18 1.16
N VAL A 106 -6.31 -2.36 0.61
CA VAL A 106 -5.50 -2.50 -0.61
C VAL A 106 -6.22 -1.89 -1.81
N ALA A 107 -7.48 -2.25 -2.05
CA ALA A 107 -8.29 -1.71 -3.16
C ALA A 107 -8.33 -0.17 -3.10
N ARG A 108 -8.57 0.40 -1.93
CA ARG A 108 -8.55 1.85 -1.70
C ARG A 108 -7.19 2.47 -2.00
N ALA A 109 -6.10 1.82 -1.58
CA ALA A 109 -4.74 2.30 -1.83
C ALA A 109 -4.38 2.32 -3.32
N LEU A 110 -4.94 1.40 -4.11
CA LEU A 110 -4.69 1.25 -5.55
C LEU A 110 -5.64 2.05 -6.45
N ALA A 111 -6.80 2.44 -5.94
CA ALA A 111 -7.90 3.00 -6.73
C ALA A 111 -7.51 4.22 -7.58
N HIS A 112 -6.64 5.08 -7.06
CA HIS A 112 -6.19 6.30 -7.74
C HIS A 112 -4.93 6.13 -8.59
N ALA A 113 -4.55 4.87 -8.90
CA ALA A 113 -3.35 4.51 -9.68
C ALA A 113 -2.05 5.14 -9.14
N PRO A 114 -1.63 4.82 -7.92
CA PRO A 114 -0.43 5.37 -7.30
C PRO A 114 0.84 4.92 -8.03
N LYS A 115 1.94 5.68 -7.86
CA LYS A 115 3.27 5.28 -8.34
C LYS A 115 4.06 4.46 -7.31
N LEU A 116 3.69 4.59 -6.05
CA LEU A 116 4.32 3.92 -4.91
C LEU A 116 3.21 3.46 -3.96
N VAL A 117 3.25 2.19 -3.59
CA VAL A 117 2.43 1.63 -2.51
C VAL A 117 3.35 1.37 -1.32
N ILE A 118 2.93 1.81 -0.16
CA ILE A 118 3.60 1.54 1.12
C ILE A 118 2.65 0.73 1.97
N ALA A 119 3.05 -0.49 2.33
CA ALA A 119 2.29 -1.38 3.20
C ALA A 119 3.03 -1.52 4.54
N ASP A 120 2.41 -1.06 5.61
CA ASP A 120 2.93 -1.10 6.97
C ASP A 120 2.28 -2.26 7.72
N GLU A 121 3.04 -3.34 7.94
CA GLU A 121 2.59 -4.59 8.56
C GLU A 121 1.26 -5.11 7.96
N PRO A 122 1.20 -5.32 6.63
CA PRO A 122 -0.08 -5.61 5.96
C PRO A 122 -0.71 -6.95 6.36
N THR A 123 0.04 -7.80 7.05
CA THR A 123 -0.35 -9.14 7.48
C THR A 123 -0.56 -9.26 9.00
N GLY A 124 -0.24 -8.22 9.76
CA GLY A 124 -0.16 -8.31 11.23
C GLY A 124 -1.48 -8.56 11.97
N ASN A 125 -2.64 -8.46 11.32
CA ASN A 125 -3.97 -8.66 11.92
C ASN A 125 -4.81 -9.71 11.20
N ILE A 126 -4.20 -10.55 10.38
CA ILE A 126 -4.87 -11.61 9.61
C ILE A 126 -4.16 -12.95 9.83
N ASP A 127 -4.85 -14.04 9.53
CA ASP A 127 -4.28 -15.37 9.69
C ASP A 127 -3.19 -15.68 8.63
N PRO A 128 -2.36 -16.72 8.86
CA PRO A 128 -1.21 -17.01 7.99
C PRO A 128 -1.57 -17.33 6.54
N GLU A 129 -2.73 -17.94 6.28
CA GLU A 129 -3.18 -18.28 4.92
C GLU A 129 -3.55 -17.01 4.16
N LEU A 130 -4.36 -16.15 4.78
CA LEU A 130 -4.71 -14.83 4.22
C LEU A 130 -3.49 -13.90 4.13
N SER A 131 -2.48 -14.05 5.00
CA SER A 131 -1.22 -13.32 4.93
C SER A 131 -0.48 -13.63 3.64
N LEU A 132 -0.45 -14.91 3.24
CA LEU A 132 0.17 -15.31 1.98
C LEU A 132 -0.57 -14.72 0.78
N GLU A 133 -1.90 -14.85 0.72
CA GLU A 133 -2.73 -14.28 -0.35
C GLU A 133 -2.53 -12.76 -0.47
N MET A 134 -2.40 -12.06 0.67
CA MET A 134 -2.15 -10.63 0.71
C MET A 134 -0.80 -10.27 0.08
N MET A 135 0.24 -11.01 0.41
CA MET A 135 1.56 -10.77 -0.16
C MET A 135 1.61 -11.10 -1.66
N GLU A 136 0.93 -12.16 -2.11
CA GLU A 136 0.77 -12.48 -3.53
C GLU A 136 0.02 -11.38 -4.29
N LEU A 137 -1.00 -10.77 -3.66
CA LEU A 137 -1.69 -9.62 -4.23
C LEU A 137 -0.74 -8.43 -4.40
N LEU A 138 0.09 -8.13 -3.39
CA LEU A 138 1.08 -7.04 -3.46
C LEU A 138 2.19 -7.33 -4.48
N GLU A 139 2.59 -8.59 -4.66
CA GLU A 139 3.53 -8.99 -5.72
C GLU A 139 2.92 -8.73 -7.10
N ARG A 140 1.68 -9.16 -7.36
CA ARG A 140 0.96 -8.85 -8.61
C ARG A 140 0.88 -7.35 -8.88
N VAL A 141 0.62 -6.54 -7.85
CA VAL A 141 0.63 -5.06 -7.97
C VAL A 141 2.00 -4.55 -8.41
N SER A 142 3.08 -5.13 -7.89
CA SER A 142 4.45 -4.79 -8.31
C SER A 142 4.72 -5.18 -9.78
N GLU A 143 4.24 -6.34 -10.22
CA GLU A 143 4.34 -6.80 -11.61
C GLU A 143 3.59 -5.89 -12.60
N MET A 144 2.55 -5.20 -12.13
CA MET A 144 1.84 -4.17 -12.92
C MET A 144 2.65 -2.85 -13.07
N GLY A 145 3.89 -2.79 -12.55
CA GLY A 145 4.80 -1.65 -12.67
C GLY A 145 4.65 -0.61 -11.56
N ILE A 146 3.91 -0.90 -10.49
CA ILE A 146 3.82 -0.05 -9.30
C ILE A 146 4.94 -0.42 -8.34
N THR A 147 5.70 0.56 -7.86
CA THR A 147 6.68 0.29 -6.80
C THR A 147 5.96 -0.05 -5.50
N VAL A 148 6.27 -1.21 -4.91
CA VAL A 148 5.69 -1.64 -3.63
C VAL A 148 6.78 -1.71 -2.58
N LEU A 149 6.57 -1.04 -1.45
CA LEU A 149 7.40 -1.11 -0.25
C LEU A 149 6.59 -1.75 0.87
N VAL A 150 6.98 -2.96 1.28
CA VAL A 150 6.38 -3.65 2.42
C VAL A 150 7.31 -3.50 3.62
N VAL A 151 6.76 -3.08 4.75
CA VAL A 151 7.44 -3.10 6.05
C VAL A 151 6.80 -4.20 6.88
N THR A 152 7.59 -5.17 7.28
CA THR A 152 7.13 -6.29 8.09
C THR A 152 8.25 -6.86 8.97
N HIS A 153 7.88 -7.53 10.02
CA HIS A 153 8.78 -8.32 10.86
C HIS A 153 8.62 -9.84 10.66
N GLU A 154 7.78 -10.27 9.71
CA GLU A 154 7.51 -11.66 9.39
C GLU A 154 8.56 -12.23 8.43
N HIS A 155 9.68 -12.71 8.99
CA HIS A 155 10.83 -13.22 8.22
C HIS A 155 10.46 -14.37 7.27
N GLU A 156 9.57 -15.28 7.67
CA GLU A 156 9.16 -16.42 6.86
C GLU A 156 8.47 -15.98 5.57
N LEU A 157 7.57 -14.99 5.64
CA LEU A 157 6.92 -14.41 4.47
C LEU A 157 7.95 -13.75 3.54
N VAL A 158 8.88 -12.96 4.10
CA VAL A 158 9.90 -12.25 3.31
C VAL A 158 10.71 -13.21 2.45
N HIS A 159 11.10 -14.36 2.99
CA HIS A 159 11.90 -15.36 2.26
C HIS A 159 11.14 -16.03 1.09
N ARG A 160 9.81 -16.10 1.13
CA ARG A 160 9.00 -16.74 0.07
C ARG A 160 8.92 -15.93 -1.21
N PHE A 161 9.04 -14.61 -1.13
CA PHE A 161 8.78 -13.70 -2.26
C PHE A 161 10.03 -13.31 -3.06
N HIS A 162 11.23 -13.73 -2.66
CA HIS A 162 12.50 -13.51 -3.40
C HIS A 162 12.70 -12.06 -3.89
N GLN A 163 12.10 -11.09 -3.22
CA GLN A 163 12.23 -9.67 -3.52
C GLN A 163 13.44 -9.06 -2.80
N ARG A 164 13.82 -7.83 -3.17
CA ARG A 164 14.88 -7.11 -2.46
C ARG A 164 14.50 -6.91 -0.99
N VAL A 165 15.41 -7.29 -0.09
CA VAL A 165 15.21 -7.18 1.35
C VAL A 165 16.23 -6.24 1.95
N VAL A 166 15.74 -5.18 2.60
CA VAL A 166 16.57 -4.25 3.37
C VAL A 166 16.28 -4.45 4.85
N THR A 167 17.26 -4.92 5.59
CA THR A 167 17.12 -5.16 7.04
C THR A 167 17.59 -3.96 7.84
N LEU A 168 16.70 -3.44 8.70
CA LEU A 168 17.00 -2.36 9.63
C LEU A 168 17.08 -2.90 11.06
N LYS A 169 18.13 -2.51 11.78
CA LYS A 169 18.27 -2.75 13.21
C LYS A 169 18.77 -1.48 13.88
N GLU A 170 18.10 -1.07 14.96
CA GLU A 170 18.47 0.13 15.75
C GLU A 170 18.65 1.39 14.88
N GLY A 171 17.78 1.56 13.85
CA GLY A 171 17.81 2.69 12.93
C GLY A 171 18.92 2.67 11.87
N ARG A 172 19.66 1.56 11.76
CA ARG A 172 20.74 1.38 10.77
C ARG A 172 20.40 0.25 9.81
N ILE A 173 20.79 0.41 8.55
CA ILE A 173 20.76 -0.68 7.56
C ILE A 173 21.91 -1.64 7.90
N ILE A 174 21.56 -2.88 8.20
CA ILE A 174 22.53 -3.95 8.50
C ILE A 174 22.69 -4.94 7.35
N SER A 175 21.72 -4.99 6.44
CA SER A 175 21.74 -5.83 5.25
C SER A 175 20.90 -5.22 4.14
N ASP A 176 21.32 -5.42 2.89
CA ASP A 176 20.60 -5.06 1.67
C ASP A 176 20.82 -6.18 0.65
N VAL A 177 19.86 -7.08 0.54
CA VAL A 177 19.91 -8.24 -0.34
C VAL A 177 19.05 -7.94 -1.57
N PRO A 178 19.62 -7.95 -2.79
CA PRO A 178 18.85 -7.72 -4.01
C PRO A 178 17.85 -8.86 -4.24
N ALA A 179 16.83 -8.60 -5.05
CA ALA A 179 15.92 -9.63 -5.51
C ALA A 179 16.67 -10.72 -6.27
N ASP A 180 16.37 -11.99 -5.99
CA ASP A 180 16.84 -13.08 -6.82
C ASP A 180 16.20 -12.95 -8.20
N LYS A 181 17.03 -12.91 -9.25
CA LYS A 181 16.51 -13.00 -10.61
C LYS A 181 15.86 -14.38 -10.74
N LYS A 182 14.51 -14.43 -10.85
CA LYS A 182 13.85 -15.63 -11.32
C LYS A 182 14.49 -15.95 -12.68
N GLU A 183 15.30 -16.99 -12.78
CA GLU A 183 15.66 -17.57 -14.08
C GLU A 183 14.33 -17.97 -14.72
N VAL A 184 13.90 -17.21 -15.71
CA VAL A 184 12.82 -17.63 -16.60
C VAL A 184 13.39 -18.81 -17.37
N LEU A 185 13.14 -20.03 -16.88
CA LEU A 185 13.33 -21.24 -17.67
C LEU A 185 12.37 -21.12 -18.85
N VAL A 186 12.93 -20.78 -19.99
CA VAL A 186 12.28 -20.82 -21.30
C VAL A 186 12.13 -22.27 -21.74
#